data_09ed8c6758993fd7c322ed7839605d94
#
_entry.id   09ed8c6758993fd7c322ed7839605d94
#
_cell.length_a   1.000
_cell.length_b   1.000
_cell.length_c   1.000
_cell.angle_alpha   90.00
_cell.angle_beta   90.00
_cell.angle_gamma   90.00
#
_symmetry.space_group_name_H-M   'P 1'
#
loop_
_entity.id
_entity.type
_entity.pdbx_description
1 polymer ?
#
loop_
_entity_poly.entity_id
_entity_poly.type
_entity_poly.pdbx_seq_one_letter_code
_entity_poly.pdbx_strand_id
1 'polypeptide(L)'
;MLVLTTPLIAQVNCITSPDQLGPYFIKNAPIITNDTLAPGVKDTAIALQLTFYVSSDCDTVDLDSLASTYMVELWHANALGDYSNVDGNPNYFAYRGKLELSGKSTVIYTELPGIYPYRPSHIHLKSYLTDAWFTDTLVTQVYFEGDSLIPFDVANTFPERWIRLDTTANGFTGGFAFGLALNIGMKEQEGRLWSCFPNPATNTLMLKTSGPVRAIKIFDIRGSVYFEGDLVDGDIIDISDWPRGSYIVRKDGTAQLLLVQ
;
A
#
# COMPACT_ATOMS: atom_id res chain seq x y z
N MET A 1 -21.76 -25.32 -36.10
CA MET A 1 -20.86 -25.56 -34.96
C MET A 1 -20.29 -24.20 -34.59
N LEU A 2 -20.88 -23.57 -33.58
CA LEU A 2 -20.53 -22.20 -33.15
C LEU A 2 -19.38 -22.34 -32.14
N VAL A 3 -18.21 -21.90 -32.49
CA VAL A 3 -17.05 -21.84 -31.58
C VAL A 3 -17.23 -20.59 -30.74
N LEU A 4 -17.71 -20.75 -29.50
CA LEU A 4 -17.69 -19.70 -28.50
C LEU A 4 -16.24 -19.48 -28.08
N THR A 5 -15.62 -18.45 -28.59
CA THR A 5 -14.36 -17.94 -28.05
C THR A 5 -14.68 -17.20 -26.75
N THR A 6 -14.42 -17.83 -25.62
CA THR A 6 -14.36 -17.13 -24.34
C THR A 6 -13.27 -16.07 -24.42
N PRO A 7 -13.55 -14.80 -24.11
CA PRO A 7 -12.50 -13.82 -24.02
C PRO A 7 -11.52 -14.28 -22.94
N LEU A 8 -10.25 -14.36 -23.30
CA LEU A 8 -9.17 -14.53 -22.34
C LEU A 8 -9.16 -13.27 -21.48
N ILE A 9 -9.77 -13.34 -20.31
CA ILE A 9 -9.63 -12.28 -19.30
C ILE A 9 -8.16 -12.35 -18.91
N ALA A 10 -7.37 -11.38 -19.37
CA ALA A 10 -6.02 -11.19 -18.89
C ALA A 10 -6.11 -11.13 -17.36
N GLN A 11 -5.34 -11.96 -16.69
CA GLN A 11 -5.28 -11.96 -15.23
C GLN A 11 -4.83 -10.57 -14.81
N VAL A 12 -5.76 -9.77 -14.32
CA VAL A 12 -5.49 -8.41 -13.84
C VAL A 12 -4.56 -8.60 -12.66
N ASN A 13 -3.34 -8.09 -12.79
CA ASN A 13 -2.42 -8.04 -11.68
C ASN A 13 -2.96 -6.99 -10.69
N CYS A 14 -3.56 -7.43 -9.61
CA CYS A 14 -4.22 -6.57 -8.63
C CYS A 14 -3.22 -5.83 -7.72
N ILE A 15 -1.95 -6.14 -7.84
CA ILE A 15 -0.89 -5.46 -7.12
C ILE A 15 -0.46 -4.25 -7.94
N THR A 16 -0.56 -3.07 -7.35
CA THR A 16 -0.01 -1.87 -7.97
C THR A 16 1.51 -1.96 -8.06
N SER A 17 2.04 -1.80 -9.27
CA SER A 17 3.48 -1.82 -9.49
C SER A 17 4.16 -0.64 -8.76
N PRO A 18 5.26 -0.88 -8.05
CA PRO A 18 6.04 0.19 -7.44
C PRO A 18 6.70 1.06 -8.50
N ASP A 19 6.98 2.31 -8.12
CA ASP A 19 7.72 3.27 -8.93
C ASP A 19 8.66 4.12 -8.05
N GLN A 20 9.40 5.01 -8.68
CA GLN A 20 10.36 5.86 -8.01
C GLN A 20 9.66 6.92 -7.15
N LEU A 21 10.24 7.19 -5.98
CA LEU A 21 9.81 8.29 -5.10
C LEU A 21 9.95 9.66 -5.80
N GLY A 22 10.92 9.78 -6.69
CA GLY A 22 11.23 11.01 -7.39
C GLY A 22 11.96 12.05 -6.52
N PRO A 23 12.58 13.06 -7.15
CA PRO A 23 13.41 14.04 -6.45
C PRO A 23 12.61 15.09 -5.67
N TYR A 24 11.32 15.20 -5.91
CA TYR A 24 10.46 16.24 -5.32
C TYR A 24 9.65 15.75 -4.12
N PHE A 25 9.96 14.58 -3.58
CA PHE A 25 9.35 14.13 -2.32
C PHE A 25 9.84 14.98 -1.16
N ILE A 26 8.91 15.48 -0.34
CA ILE A 26 9.21 16.27 0.85
C ILE A 26 8.50 15.63 2.04
N LYS A 27 9.26 15.39 3.09
CA LYS A 27 8.72 14.87 4.36
C LYS A 27 7.79 15.87 5.03
N ASN A 28 6.88 15.36 5.85
CA ASN A 28 6.02 16.18 6.72
C ASN A 28 4.96 17.01 5.98
N ALA A 29 4.52 16.57 4.80
CA ALA A 29 3.33 17.13 4.19
C ALA A 29 2.15 17.11 5.20
N PRO A 30 1.28 18.14 5.22
CA PRO A 30 0.17 18.23 6.16
C PRO A 30 -0.88 17.16 5.90
N ILE A 31 -1.63 16.81 6.94
CA ILE A 31 -2.86 16.02 6.79
C ILE A 31 -3.92 16.93 6.19
N ILE A 32 -4.54 16.49 5.10
CA ILE A 32 -5.69 17.17 4.48
C ILE A 32 -6.98 16.62 5.09
N THR A 33 -7.86 17.51 5.47
CA THR A 33 -9.14 17.16 6.14
C THR A 33 -10.36 17.35 5.26
N ASN A 34 -10.17 17.90 4.07
CA ASN A 34 -11.25 18.25 3.12
C ASN A 34 -11.09 17.59 1.75
N ASP A 35 -10.29 16.52 1.68
CA ASP A 35 -10.04 15.72 0.48
C ASP A 35 -9.51 16.54 -0.73
N THR A 36 -8.97 17.73 -0.50
CA THR A 36 -8.52 18.66 -1.54
C THR A 36 -7.03 18.95 -1.42
N LEU A 37 -6.28 18.65 -2.47
CA LEU A 37 -4.84 18.98 -2.58
C LEU A 37 -4.59 20.35 -3.21
N ALA A 38 -5.46 20.79 -4.11
CA ALA A 38 -5.27 22.02 -4.85
C ALA A 38 -5.73 23.25 -4.04
N PRO A 39 -4.99 24.37 -4.06
CA PRO A 39 -5.43 25.62 -3.47
C PRO A 39 -6.49 26.31 -4.36
N GLY A 40 -7.73 25.83 -4.30
CA GLY A 40 -8.85 26.42 -5.02
C GLY A 40 -9.31 25.62 -6.24
N VAL A 41 -10.53 25.93 -6.73
CA VAL A 41 -11.11 25.30 -7.92
C VAL A 41 -10.57 26.00 -9.16
N LYS A 42 -10.09 25.20 -10.11
CA LYS A 42 -9.60 25.68 -11.39
C LYS A 42 -10.24 24.90 -12.53
N ASP A 43 -10.14 25.42 -13.75
CA ASP A 43 -10.69 24.81 -14.96
C ASP A 43 -10.10 23.41 -15.26
N THR A 44 -8.98 23.07 -14.64
CA THR A 44 -8.29 21.77 -14.74
C THR A 44 -8.54 20.87 -13.52
N ALA A 45 -9.62 21.11 -12.77
CA ALA A 45 -9.93 20.30 -11.59
C ALA A 45 -10.15 18.83 -11.94
N ILE A 46 -9.61 17.94 -11.12
CA ILE A 46 -9.83 16.50 -11.19
C ILE A 46 -10.47 16.02 -9.88
N ALA A 47 -11.52 15.22 -10.01
CA ALA A 47 -12.00 14.36 -8.94
C ALA A 47 -11.40 12.95 -9.17
N LEU A 48 -10.40 12.59 -8.41
CA LEU A 48 -9.72 11.31 -8.50
C LEU A 48 -10.27 10.34 -7.46
N GLN A 49 -10.96 9.29 -7.90
CA GLN A 49 -11.41 8.22 -7.03
C GLN A 49 -10.32 7.18 -6.84
N LEU A 50 -9.91 6.95 -5.60
CA LEU A 50 -9.03 5.87 -5.21
C LEU A 50 -9.86 4.72 -4.64
N THR A 51 -9.71 3.52 -5.21
CA THR A 51 -10.37 2.29 -4.74
C THR A 51 -9.28 1.32 -4.28
N PHE A 52 -9.52 0.62 -3.17
CA PHE A 52 -8.50 -0.22 -2.54
C PHE A 52 -8.83 -1.70 -2.70
N TYR A 53 -7.84 -2.49 -3.09
CA TYR A 53 -7.94 -3.94 -3.23
C TYR A 53 -6.90 -4.63 -2.34
N VAL A 54 -7.26 -5.78 -1.78
CA VAL A 54 -6.30 -6.72 -1.21
C VAL A 54 -5.75 -7.63 -2.31
N SER A 55 -4.46 -7.85 -2.27
CA SER A 55 -3.67 -8.38 -3.39
C SER A 55 -3.95 -9.80 -3.84
N SER A 56 -4.59 -10.67 -3.04
CA SER A 56 -4.69 -12.09 -3.41
C SER A 56 -5.78 -12.37 -4.43
N ASP A 57 -6.91 -11.69 -4.34
CA ASP A 57 -8.13 -12.07 -5.07
C ASP A 57 -8.76 -10.91 -5.84
N CYS A 58 -8.13 -9.74 -5.89
CA CYS A 58 -8.67 -8.50 -6.46
C CYS A 58 -9.98 -8.04 -5.82
N ASP A 59 -10.27 -8.51 -4.64
CA ASP A 59 -11.45 -8.07 -3.91
C ASP A 59 -11.23 -6.69 -3.28
N THR A 60 -12.24 -5.84 -3.37
CA THR A 60 -12.18 -4.54 -2.69
C THR A 60 -12.14 -4.74 -1.19
N VAL A 61 -11.19 -4.07 -0.55
CA VAL A 61 -11.08 -4.06 0.91
C VAL A 61 -11.83 -2.86 1.48
N ASP A 62 -12.54 -3.09 2.56
CA ASP A 62 -13.08 -2.02 3.40
C ASP A 62 -12.03 -1.67 4.45
N LEU A 63 -11.42 -0.51 4.31
CA LEU A 63 -10.33 -0.09 5.19
C LEU A 63 -10.78 0.09 6.63
N ASP A 64 -12.06 0.41 6.86
CA ASP A 64 -12.64 0.51 8.21
C ASP A 64 -12.70 -0.85 8.92
N SER A 65 -12.59 -1.94 8.17
CA SER A 65 -12.50 -3.29 8.75
C SER A 65 -11.09 -3.65 9.23
N LEU A 66 -10.09 -2.84 8.89
CA LEU A 66 -8.71 -3.05 9.32
C LEU A 66 -8.47 -2.46 10.71
N ALA A 67 -7.65 -3.13 11.50
CA ALA A 67 -7.27 -2.64 12.83
C ALA A 67 -6.30 -1.45 12.79
N SER A 68 -5.83 -1.07 11.62
CA SER A 68 -4.81 -0.04 11.42
C SER A 68 -5.31 1.05 10.48
N THR A 69 -4.90 2.27 10.74
CA THR A 69 -5.17 3.41 9.87
C THR A 69 -4.31 3.35 8.61
N TYR A 70 -4.95 3.47 7.47
CA TYR A 70 -4.29 3.53 6.18
C TYR A 70 -4.09 4.97 5.73
N MET A 71 -2.85 5.32 5.39
CA MET A 71 -2.49 6.65 4.92
C MET A 71 -2.05 6.60 3.46
N VAL A 72 -2.45 7.60 2.70
CA VAL A 72 -1.81 7.92 1.42
C VAL A 72 -1.22 9.33 1.48
N GLU A 73 0.01 9.46 1.05
CA GLU A 73 0.69 10.73 0.84
C GLU A 73 0.77 10.98 -0.66
N LEU A 74 0.25 12.14 -1.10
CA LEU A 74 0.19 12.51 -2.51
C LEU A 74 1.01 13.77 -2.74
N TRP A 75 1.64 13.86 -3.90
CA TRP A 75 2.28 15.08 -4.38
C TRP A 75 2.37 15.10 -5.91
N HIS A 76 2.22 16.28 -6.49
CA HIS A 76 2.36 16.49 -7.91
C HIS A 76 2.72 17.95 -8.23
N ALA A 77 3.06 18.22 -9.48
CA ALA A 77 3.29 19.57 -10.00
C ALA A 77 1.95 20.32 -10.18
N ASN A 78 1.99 21.65 -10.15
CA ASN A 78 0.85 22.46 -10.58
C ASN A 78 0.56 22.30 -12.09
N ALA A 79 -0.48 22.96 -12.62
CA ALA A 79 -0.81 22.91 -14.03
C ALA A 79 0.26 23.44 -14.99
N LEU A 80 1.26 24.14 -14.49
CA LEU A 80 2.41 24.63 -15.25
C LEU A 80 3.62 23.68 -15.22
N GLY A 81 3.55 22.60 -14.45
CA GLY A 81 4.64 21.65 -14.29
C GLY A 81 5.60 21.99 -13.14
N ASP A 82 5.26 22.93 -12.27
CA ASP A 82 6.12 23.35 -11.15
C ASP A 82 5.73 22.63 -9.85
N TYR A 83 6.71 22.08 -9.15
CA TYR A 83 6.51 21.52 -7.82
C TYR A 83 6.63 22.61 -6.76
N SER A 84 5.76 22.56 -5.76
CA SER A 84 5.88 23.42 -4.60
C SER A 84 7.10 23.06 -3.75
N ASN A 85 7.63 24.05 -3.03
CA ASN A 85 8.69 23.87 -2.03
C ASN A 85 10.03 23.35 -2.60
N VAL A 86 10.33 23.65 -3.87
CA VAL A 86 11.63 23.30 -4.47
C VAL A 86 12.69 24.40 -4.27
N ASP A 87 12.26 25.60 -3.95
CA ASP A 87 13.08 26.81 -3.71
C ASP A 87 13.44 27.02 -2.23
N GLY A 88 13.17 26.03 -1.39
CA GLY A 88 13.57 26.02 0.01
C GLY A 88 12.62 26.69 0.99
N ASN A 89 11.39 27.02 0.60
CA ASN A 89 10.35 27.42 1.55
C ASN A 89 9.71 26.20 2.21
N PRO A 90 10.12 25.79 3.43
CA PRO A 90 9.70 24.52 4.04
C PRO A 90 8.24 24.50 4.48
N ASN A 91 7.53 25.62 4.41
CA ASN A 91 6.15 25.74 4.88
C ASN A 91 5.12 25.81 3.75
N TYR A 92 5.53 25.66 2.51
CA TYR A 92 4.64 25.72 1.37
C TYR A 92 4.37 24.32 0.79
N PHE A 93 3.18 23.80 1.00
CA PHE A 93 2.76 22.44 0.62
C PHE A 93 1.62 22.41 -0.41
N ALA A 94 1.57 23.35 -1.35
CA ALA A 94 0.60 23.27 -2.43
C ALA A 94 0.76 21.95 -3.21
N TYR A 95 -0.34 21.32 -3.54
CA TYR A 95 -0.39 20.02 -4.25
C TYR A 95 0.36 18.88 -3.53
N ARG A 96 0.44 18.96 -2.20
CA ARG A 96 1.04 17.95 -1.33
C ARG A 96 0.17 17.75 -0.11
N GLY A 97 -0.02 16.50 0.28
CA GLY A 97 -0.79 16.22 1.49
C GLY A 97 -0.81 14.76 1.84
N LYS A 98 -1.22 14.50 3.07
CA LYS A 98 -1.51 13.16 3.57
C LYS A 98 -3.01 13.06 3.80
N LEU A 99 -3.58 11.94 3.39
CA LEU A 99 -4.97 11.62 3.61
C LEU A 99 -5.08 10.32 4.37
N GLU A 100 -5.86 10.34 5.43
CA GLU A 100 -6.32 9.12 6.08
C GLU A 100 -7.44 8.53 5.25
N LEU A 101 -7.31 7.25 4.93
CA LEU A 101 -8.24 6.56 4.05
C LEU A 101 -9.20 5.72 4.87
N SER A 102 -10.47 5.73 4.48
CA SER A 102 -11.55 4.97 5.09
C SER A 102 -12.46 4.34 4.05
N GLY A 103 -13.25 3.35 4.45
CA GLY A 103 -14.17 2.65 3.57
C GLY A 103 -13.48 1.90 2.43
N LYS A 104 -14.19 1.72 1.33
CA LYS A 104 -13.71 0.99 0.15
C LYS A 104 -13.09 1.89 -0.91
N SER A 105 -13.35 3.17 -0.85
CA SER A 105 -12.82 4.16 -1.79
C SER A 105 -12.89 5.56 -1.20
N THR A 106 -12.01 6.42 -1.68
CA THR A 106 -12.00 7.84 -1.33
C THR A 106 -11.87 8.68 -2.60
N VAL A 107 -12.40 9.91 -2.59
CA VAL A 107 -12.27 10.85 -3.70
C VAL A 107 -11.35 11.97 -3.28
N ILE A 108 -10.34 12.26 -4.10
CA ILE A 108 -9.41 13.37 -3.88
C ILE A 108 -9.61 14.40 -4.98
N TYR A 109 -9.80 15.64 -4.57
CA TYR A 109 -9.93 16.77 -5.48
C TYR A 109 -8.60 17.48 -5.64
N THR A 110 -8.17 17.66 -6.88
CA THR A 110 -6.93 18.36 -7.19
C THR A 110 -6.99 19.00 -8.58
N GLU A 111 -5.87 19.45 -9.08
CA GLU A 111 -5.68 20.00 -10.42
C GLU A 111 -4.93 19.01 -11.28
N LEU A 112 -5.23 18.95 -12.58
CA LEU A 112 -4.46 18.13 -13.51
C LEU A 112 -3.01 18.63 -13.53
N PRO A 113 -2.03 17.78 -13.17
CA PRO A 113 -0.63 18.19 -13.19
C PRO A 113 -0.17 18.59 -14.59
N GLY A 114 0.58 19.65 -14.69
CA GLY A 114 1.25 20.02 -15.93
C GLY A 114 2.42 19.10 -16.23
N ILE A 115 2.80 19.11 -17.50
CA ILE A 115 4.01 18.44 -17.99
C ILE A 115 5.22 19.25 -17.49
N TYR A 116 6.18 18.61 -16.86
CA TYR A 116 7.48 19.20 -16.61
C TYR A 116 8.55 18.52 -17.51
N PRO A 117 9.75 19.11 -17.69
CA PRO A 117 10.62 18.71 -18.77
C PRO A 117 10.77 17.20 -18.96
N TYR A 118 10.32 16.72 -20.11
CA TYR A 118 10.42 15.33 -20.59
C TYR A 118 9.62 14.28 -19.83
N ARG A 119 8.71 14.67 -18.92
CA ARG A 119 7.87 13.73 -18.20
C ARG A 119 6.38 13.95 -18.48
N PRO A 120 5.59 12.88 -18.64
CA PRO A 120 4.15 12.99 -18.74
C PRO A 120 3.53 13.54 -17.45
N SER A 121 2.32 14.04 -17.55
CA SER A 121 1.51 14.41 -16.39
C SER A 121 1.34 13.22 -15.44
N HIS A 122 1.63 13.39 -14.17
CA HIS A 122 1.53 12.31 -13.18
C HIS A 122 1.34 12.81 -11.75
N ILE A 123 0.80 11.93 -10.92
CA ILE A 123 0.66 12.12 -9.47
C ILE A 123 1.46 11.02 -8.78
N HIS A 124 2.31 11.39 -7.85
CA HIS A 124 2.98 10.47 -6.95
C HIS A 124 2.06 10.07 -5.80
N LEU A 125 2.11 8.81 -5.44
CA LEU A 125 1.41 8.25 -4.30
C LEU A 125 2.38 7.42 -3.46
N LYS A 126 2.30 7.61 -2.16
CA LYS A 126 3.01 6.79 -1.17
C LYS A 126 2.00 6.35 -0.13
N SER A 127 1.75 5.05 -0.07
CA SER A 127 0.78 4.49 0.87
C SER A 127 1.46 3.65 1.94
N TYR A 128 0.91 3.66 3.14
CA TYR A 128 1.41 2.90 4.28
C TYR A 128 0.34 2.78 5.37
N LEU A 129 0.46 1.75 6.20
CA LEU A 129 -0.33 1.59 7.41
C LEU A 129 0.41 2.26 8.58
N THR A 130 -0.28 3.09 9.38
CA THR A 130 0.36 3.84 10.49
C THR A 130 0.73 2.97 11.66
N ASP A 131 -0.10 1.98 11.96
CA ASP A 131 0.01 1.14 13.15
C ASP A 131 0.25 -0.34 12.81
N ALA A 132 0.45 -0.63 11.53
CA ALA A 132 0.69 -2.00 11.12
C ALA A 132 2.11 -2.42 11.47
N TRP A 133 2.19 -3.65 11.88
CA TRP A 133 3.43 -4.39 12.10
C TRP A 133 4.25 -4.53 10.81
N PHE A 134 3.62 -4.26 9.68
CA PHE A 134 4.17 -4.33 8.33
C PHE A 134 4.19 -2.92 7.76
N THR A 135 5.34 -2.31 7.78
CA THR A 135 5.59 -0.99 7.17
C THR A 135 5.84 -1.13 5.67
N ASP A 136 5.07 -1.96 4.98
CA ASP A 136 5.19 -1.99 3.53
C ASP A 136 4.65 -0.68 2.98
N THR A 137 5.60 0.16 2.66
CA THR A 137 5.34 1.41 1.97
C THR A 137 5.35 1.13 0.47
N LEU A 138 4.20 1.28 -0.16
CA LEU A 138 4.13 1.29 -1.61
C LEU A 138 4.32 2.72 -2.10
N VAL A 139 5.33 2.93 -2.92
CA VAL A 139 5.52 4.16 -3.69
C VAL A 139 5.19 3.86 -5.12
N THR A 140 4.31 4.65 -5.73
CA THR A 140 3.94 4.52 -7.13
C THR A 140 3.68 5.90 -7.75
N GLN A 141 3.45 5.91 -9.06
CA GLN A 141 3.02 7.09 -9.81
C GLN A 141 1.85 6.67 -10.69
N VAL A 142 0.86 7.54 -10.80
CA VAL A 142 -0.25 7.36 -11.74
C VAL A 142 -0.15 8.39 -12.85
N TYR A 143 -0.50 7.98 -14.05
CA TYR A 143 -0.40 8.74 -15.27
C TYR A 143 -1.77 8.87 -15.92
N PHE A 144 -1.92 9.76 -16.88
CA PHE A 144 -3.21 10.00 -17.53
C PHE A 144 -3.19 9.45 -18.97
N GLU A 145 -4.13 8.54 -19.25
CA GLU A 145 -4.24 7.88 -20.55
C GLU A 145 -4.35 8.92 -21.68
N GLY A 146 -3.59 8.72 -22.74
CA GLY A 146 -3.55 9.63 -23.88
C GLY A 146 -2.48 10.73 -23.80
N ASP A 147 -1.74 10.85 -22.70
CA ASP A 147 -0.58 11.76 -22.67
C ASP A 147 0.51 11.25 -23.62
N SER A 148 0.89 12.11 -24.56
CA SER A 148 1.84 11.78 -25.63
C SER A 148 3.26 11.49 -25.17
N LEU A 149 3.60 11.86 -23.94
CA LEU A 149 4.92 11.61 -23.35
C LEU A 149 5.02 10.24 -22.66
N ILE A 150 3.91 9.58 -22.41
CA ILE A 150 3.88 8.25 -21.78
C ILE A 150 4.84 7.25 -22.45
N PRO A 151 4.89 7.10 -23.79
CA PRO A 151 5.78 6.14 -24.44
C PRO A 151 7.28 6.44 -24.26
N PHE A 152 7.62 7.64 -23.87
CA PHE A 152 9.01 8.11 -23.71
C PHE A 152 9.49 8.14 -22.27
N ASP A 153 8.58 7.95 -21.29
CA ASP A 153 8.93 7.92 -19.89
C ASP A 153 9.38 6.52 -19.47
N VAL A 154 10.64 6.40 -19.04
CA VAL A 154 11.24 5.13 -18.59
C VAL A 154 10.56 4.56 -17.34
N ALA A 155 9.89 5.40 -16.55
CA ALA A 155 9.15 4.96 -15.37
C ALA A 155 7.77 4.39 -15.70
N ASN A 156 7.32 4.43 -16.94
CA ASN A 156 5.95 4.18 -17.34
C ASN A 156 5.79 2.92 -18.20
N THR A 157 6.19 1.79 -17.67
CA THR A 157 6.07 0.51 -18.38
C THR A 157 4.78 -0.27 -18.08
N PHE A 158 3.91 0.25 -17.19
CA PHE A 158 2.79 -0.50 -16.63
C PHE A 158 1.46 0.21 -16.87
N PRO A 159 0.62 -0.28 -17.82
CA PRO A 159 -0.68 0.33 -18.16
C PRO A 159 -1.68 0.38 -16.98
N GLU A 160 -1.53 -0.51 -15.98
CA GLU A 160 -2.39 -0.51 -14.79
C GLU A 160 -2.24 0.76 -13.93
N ARG A 161 -1.24 1.58 -14.20
CA ARG A 161 -1.04 2.89 -13.55
C ARG A 161 -1.62 4.06 -14.36
N TRP A 162 -2.26 3.77 -15.50
CA TRP A 162 -2.86 4.82 -16.32
C TRP A 162 -4.31 5.05 -15.92
N ILE A 163 -4.65 6.30 -15.73
CA ILE A 163 -5.99 6.74 -15.40
C ILE A 163 -6.64 7.30 -16.65
N ARG A 164 -7.77 6.74 -17.03
CA ARG A 164 -8.64 7.35 -18.01
C ARG A 164 -9.44 8.47 -17.35
N LEU A 165 -9.41 9.66 -17.97
CA LEU A 165 -10.18 10.81 -17.53
C LEU A 165 -11.44 10.96 -18.36
N ASP A 166 -12.58 11.10 -17.67
CA ASP A 166 -13.84 11.49 -18.27
C ASP A 166 -14.08 12.98 -18.03
N THR A 167 -14.51 13.69 -19.08
CA THR A 167 -14.82 15.13 -18.97
C THR A 167 -16.17 15.34 -18.31
N THR A 168 -16.22 16.27 -17.38
CA THR A 168 -17.43 16.70 -16.68
C THR A 168 -17.69 18.18 -16.91
N ALA A 169 -18.81 18.70 -16.44
CA ALA A 169 -19.11 20.14 -16.52
C ALA A 169 -18.12 21.02 -15.75
N ASN A 170 -17.44 20.45 -14.75
CA ASN A 170 -16.56 21.18 -13.81
C ASN A 170 -15.11 20.71 -13.86
N GLY A 171 -14.67 20.06 -14.94
CA GLY A 171 -13.32 19.52 -15.09
C GLY A 171 -13.32 18.05 -15.47
N PHE A 172 -12.56 17.24 -14.78
CA PHE A 172 -12.36 15.83 -15.10
C PHE A 172 -12.69 14.93 -13.90
N THR A 173 -13.01 13.68 -14.19
CA THR A 173 -13.09 12.62 -13.19
C THR A 173 -12.33 11.41 -13.68
N GLY A 174 -11.70 10.67 -12.75
CA GLY A 174 -10.99 9.45 -13.06
C GLY A 174 -10.92 8.54 -11.86
N GLY A 175 -10.64 7.28 -12.07
CA GLY A 175 -10.50 6.29 -11.02
C GLY A 175 -9.16 5.57 -11.09
N PHE A 176 -8.60 5.28 -9.93
CA PHE A 176 -7.42 4.46 -9.78
C PHE A 176 -7.66 3.34 -8.77
N ALA A 177 -7.41 2.13 -9.22
CA ALA A 177 -7.50 0.96 -8.37
C ALA A 177 -6.15 0.71 -7.69
N PHE A 178 -6.11 0.88 -6.38
CA PHE A 178 -4.90 0.74 -5.59
C PHE A 178 -4.79 -0.68 -5.04
N GLY A 179 -3.96 -1.50 -5.67
CA GLY A 179 -3.66 -2.84 -5.20
C GLY A 179 -2.67 -2.79 -4.05
N LEU A 180 -3.15 -3.06 -2.84
CA LEU A 180 -2.31 -3.18 -1.68
C LEU A 180 -1.69 -4.56 -1.65
N ALA A 181 -0.38 -4.66 -1.84
CA ALA A 181 0.32 -5.84 -1.39
C ALA A 181 0.29 -5.81 0.15
N LEU A 182 -0.69 -6.47 0.72
CA LEU A 182 -0.50 -6.96 2.07
C LEU A 182 0.58 -8.03 1.96
N ASN A 183 1.84 -7.57 1.92
CA ASN A 183 2.94 -8.48 2.07
C ASN A 183 2.87 -9.05 3.48
N ILE A 184 2.18 -10.17 3.61
CA ILE A 184 2.34 -11.08 4.75
C ILE A 184 3.74 -11.72 4.67
N GLY A 185 4.57 -11.24 3.76
CA GLY A 185 5.98 -11.56 3.63
C GLY A 185 6.75 -10.86 4.75
N MET A 186 6.88 -11.57 5.86
CA MET A 186 7.71 -11.14 6.97
C MET A 186 9.15 -11.05 6.48
N LYS A 187 9.65 -9.82 6.31
CA LYS A 187 11.11 -9.63 6.33
C LYS A 187 11.57 -10.12 7.69
N GLU A 188 12.44 -11.12 7.67
CA GLU A 188 13.16 -11.50 8.88
C GLU A 188 13.87 -10.25 9.39
N GLN A 189 13.38 -9.70 10.50
CA GLN A 189 13.86 -8.42 11.01
C GLN A 189 15.26 -8.67 11.58
N GLU A 190 16.27 -8.13 10.94
CA GLU A 190 17.63 -8.11 11.50
C GLU A 190 17.57 -7.46 12.90
N GLY A 191 17.97 -8.21 13.92
CA GLY A 191 17.92 -7.77 15.32
C GLY A 191 16.82 -8.39 16.19
N ARG A 192 16.05 -9.35 15.67
CA ARG A 192 15.10 -10.10 16.51
C ARG A 192 15.83 -10.90 17.59
N LEU A 193 15.53 -10.59 18.83
CA LEU A 193 16.13 -11.25 20.00
C LEU A 193 15.50 -12.61 20.33
N TRP A 194 14.56 -13.10 19.51
CA TRP A 194 13.88 -14.37 19.70
C TRP A 194 13.55 -15.04 18.35
N SER A 195 13.43 -16.36 18.39
CA SER A 195 13.00 -17.15 17.23
C SER A 195 12.30 -18.41 17.66
N CYS A 196 11.38 -18.91 16.83
CA CYS A 196 10.76 -20.22 17.00
C CYS A 196 11.28 -21.19 15.94
N PHE A 197 11.58 -22.41 16.36
CA PHE A 197 12.08 -23.49 15.49
C PHE A 197 11.62 -24.87 15.99
N PRO A 198 11.66 -25.95 15.15
CA PRO A 198 11.99 -25.88 13.75
C PRO A 198 10.97 -25.10 12.93
N ASN A 199 11.39 -24.63 11.76
CA ASN A 199 10.48 -24.01 10.80
C ASN A 199 10.91 -24.44 9.38
N PRO A 200 10.15 -25.32 8.71
CA PRO A 200 8.83 -25.84 9.08
C PRO A 200 8.83 -26.73 10.35
N ALA A 201 7.72 -26.69 11.08
CA ALA A 201 7.47 -27.48 12.28
C ALA A 201 6.43 -28.58 12.03
N THR A 202 6.49 -29.68 12.79
CA THR A 202 5.54 -30.80 12.67
C THR A 202 4.73 -31.03 13.94
N ASN A 203 5.39 -31.31 15.06
CA ASN A 203 4.72 -31.66 16.30
C ASN A 203 5.01 -30.68 17.43
N THR A 204 6.17 -30.05 17.41
CA THR A 204 6.63 -29.15 18.47
C THR A 204 7.27 -27.91 17.90
N LEU A 205 7.16 -26.82 18.62
CA LEU A 205 7.80 -25.55 18.35
C LEU A 205 8.56 -25.11 19.60
N MET A 206 9.85 -24.80 19.47
CA MET A 206 10.69 -24.33 20.55
C MET A 206 10.97 -22.84 20.39
N LEU A 207 10.93 -22.10 21.48
CA LEU A 207 11.36 -20.71 21.52
C LEU A 207 12.85 -20.63 21.87
N LYS A 208 13.59 -19.84 21.12
CA LYS A 208 14.94 -19.39 21.45
C LYS A 208 14.92 -17.88 21.68
N THR A 209 15.41 -17.43 22.81
CA THR A 209 15.43 -16.01 23.17
C THR A 209 16.56 -15.67 24.12
N SER A 210 17.02 -14.42 24.12
CA SER A 210 18.01 -13.91 25.08
C SER A 210 17.41 -13.47 26.42
N GLY A 211 16.11 -13.64 26.62
CA GLY A 211 15.40 -13.26 27.85
C GLY A 211 13.95 -13.71 27.82
N PRO A 212 13.17 -13.51 28.91
CA PRO A 212 11.78 -13.92 28.96
C PRO A 212 10.97 -13.19 27.88
N VAL A 213 10.13 -13.94 27.17
CA VAL A 213 9.22 -13.43 26.14
C VAL A 213 7.82 -13.38 26.73
N ARG A 214 7.30 -12.18 26.97
CA ARG A 214 5.94 -11.97 27.46
C ARG A 214 4.97 -11.72 26.31
N ALA A 215 3.72 -12.14 26.51
CA ALA A 215 2.61 -11.88 25.61
C ALA A 215 2.87 -12.33 24.16
N ILE A 216 3.52 -13.50 23.99
CA ILE A 216 3.65 -14.09 22.65
C ILE A 216 2.29 -14.62 22.20
N LYS A 217 1.96 -14.37 20.97
CA LYS A 217 0.72 -14.84 20.34
C LYS A 217 1.02 -15.54 19.03
N ILE A 218 0.40 -16.70 18.82
CA ILE A 218 0.49 -17.44 17.55
C ILE A 218 -0.92 -17.61 16.98
N PHE A 219 -1.10 -17.20 15.75
CA PHE A 219 -2.40 -17.23 15.08
C PHE A 219 -2.23 -17.65 13.60
N ASP A 220 -3.27 -18.21 13.02
CA ASP A 220 -3.31 -18.53 11.60
C ASP A 220 -3.50 -17.27 10.74
N ILE A 221 -3.43 -17.43 9.43
CA ILE A 221 -3.62 -16.32 8.46
C ILE A 221 -5.04 -15.72 8.49
N ARG A 222 -6.01 -16.35 9.15
CA ARG A 222 -7.38 -15.85 9.34
C ARG A 222 -7.53 -15.08 10.66
N GLY A 223 -6.46 -15.06 11.48
CA GLY A 223 -6.47 -14.41 12.79
C GLY A 223 -6.96 -15.31 13.94
N SER A 224 -7.21 -16.61 13.70
CA SER A 224 -7.58 -17.55 14.77
C SER A 224 -6.36 -17.80 15.65
N VAL A 225 -6.50 -17.56 16.96
CA VAL A 225 -5.40 -17.70 17.92
C VAL A 225 -5.26 -19.17 18.34
N TYR A 226 -4.06 -19.70 18.21
CA TYR A 226 -3.68 -21.06 18.59
C TYR A 226 -2.85 -21.11 19.88
N PHE A 227 -2.11 -20.04 20.16
CA PHE A 227 -1.35 -19.90 21.38
C PHE A 227 -1.29 -18.43 21.82
N GLU A 228 -1.41 -18.20 23.13
CA GLU A 228 -1.17 -16.90 23.74
C GLU A 228 -0.64 -17.12 25.16
N GLY A 229 0.53 -16.55 25.47
CA GLY A 229 1.15 -16.73 26.78
C GLY A 229 2.55 -16.15 26.87
N ASP A 230 3.15 -16.31 28.03
CA ASP A 230 4.55 -15.96 28.29
C ASP A 230 5.42 -17.21 28.10
N LEU A 231 6.59 -17.04 27.48
CA LEU A 231 7.56 -18.09 27.24
C LEU A 231 8.96 -17.65 27.69
N VAL A 232 9.81 -18.62 28.01
CA VAL A 232 11.22 -18.44 28.28
C VAL A 232 12.07 -19.23 27.28
N ASP A 233 13.37 -18.99 27.27
CA ASP A 233 14.31 -19.69 26.40
C ASP A 233 14.24 -21.21 26.60
N GLY A 234 14.05 -21.93 25.51
CA GLY A 234 13.91 -23.37 25.48
C GLY A 234 12.49 -23.91 25.73
N ASP A 235 11.51 -23.07 25.99
CA ASP A 235 10.12 -23.53 26.10
C ASP A 235 9.63 -24.17 24.81
N ILE A 236 8.85 -25.24 24.96
CA ILE A 236 8.31 -26.04 23.88
C ILE A 236 6.79 -25.92 23.88
N ILE A 237 6.24 -25.59 22.73
CA ILE A 237 4.80 -25.60 22.46
C ILE A 237 4.49 -26.87 21.67
N ASP A 238 3.52 -27.64 22.15
CA ASP A 238 2.97 -28.76 21.38
C ASP A 238 2.01 -28.21 20.31
N ILE A 239 2.29 -28.55 19.07
CA ILE A 239 1.52 -28.12 17.90
C ILE A 239 1.00 -29.31 17.10
N SER A 240 1.04 -30.51 17.66
CA SER A 240 0.65 -31.77 16.99
C SER A 240 -0.80 -31.77 16.49
N ASP A 241 -1.68 -31.05 17.16
CA ASP A 241 -3.09 -30.93 16.81
C ASP A 241 -3.40 -29.69 15.94
N TRP A 242 -2.37 -28.92 15.54
CA TRP A 242 -2.61 -27.76 14.70
C TRP A 242 -2.78 -28.15 13.24
N PRO A 243 -3.74 -27.54 12.54
CA PRO A 243 -3.86 -27.73 11.10
C PRO A 243 -2.58 -27.38 10.35
N ARG A 244 -2.27 -28.12 9.31
CA ARG A 244 -1.16 -27.76 8.42
C ARG A 244 -1.42 -26.43 7.78
N GLY A 245 -0.41 -25.57 7.74
CA GLY A 245 -0.56 -24.23 7.17
C GLY A 245 0.45 -23.23 7.64
N SER A 246 0.16 -21.98 7.33
CA SER A 246 0.98 -20.83 7.72
C SER A 246 0.41 -20.18 8.96
N TYR A 247 1.27 -19.90 9.91
CA TYR A 247 0.98 -19.24 11.18
C TYR A 247 1.90 -18.03 11.36
N ILE A 248 1.45 -17.09 12.15
CA ILE A 248 2.22 -15.91 12.52
C ILE A 248 2.49 -15.97 14.02
N VAL A 249 3.76 -16.04 14.39
CA VAL A 249 4.22 -15.89 15.78
C VAL A 249 4.53 -14.43 16.01
N ARG A 250 3.95 -13.81 17.01
CA ARG A 250 4.02 -12.37 17.26
C ARG A 250 4.43 -12.07 18.70
N LYS A 251 5.34 -11.08 18.85
CA LYS A 251 5.73 -10.50 20.13
C LYS A 251 6.23 -9.07 19.96
N ASP A 252 5.75 -8.12 20.77
CA ASP A 252 6.28 -6.74 20.93
C ASP A 252 6.72 -6.05 19.62
N GLY A 253 5.89 -6.04 18.61
CA GLY A 253 6.21 -5.39 17.35
C GLY A 253 7.05 -6.23 16.38
N THR A 254 7.44 -7.43 16.77
CA THR A 254 8.17 -8.35 15.90
C THR A 254 7.33 -9.59 15.60
N ALA A 255 7.54 -10.19 14.43
CA ALA A 255 6.81 -11.38 14.04
C ALA A 255 7.71 -12.38 13.29
N GLN A 256 7.31 -13.65 13.28
CA GLN A 256 7.94 -14.73 12.51
C GLN A 256 6.86 -15.54 11.80
N LEU A 257 7.05 -15.83 10.53
CA LEU A 257 6.26 -16.82 9.82
C LEU A 257 6.66 -18.22 10.30
N LEU A 258 5.67 -19.03 10.62
CA LEU A 258 5.82 -20.43 10.99
C LEU A 258 5.03 -21.28 10.00
N LEU A 259 5.68 -22.29 9.44
CA LEU A 259 5.04 -23.30 8.60
C LEU A 259 4.82 -24.57 9.44
N VAL A 260 3.59 -25.04 9.53
CA VAL A 260 3.22 -26.31 10.15
C VAL A 260 2.92 -27.32 9.05
N GLN A 261 3.59 -28.51 9.13
CA GLN A 261 3.53 -29.57 8.12
C GLN A 261 2.94 -30.87 8.67
#